data_c647f039308285566bdf23c2b8a2c2db
#
_entry.id   c647f039308285566bdf23c2b8a2c2db
#
_cell.length_a   1.000
_cell.length_b   1.000
_cell.length_c   1.000
_cell.angle_alpha   90.00
_cell.angle_beta   90.00
_cell.angle_gamma   90.00
#
_symmetry.space_group_name_H-M   'P 1'
#
loop_
_entity.id
_entity.type
_entity.pdbx_description
1 polymer ?
#
loop_
_entity_poly.entity_id
_entity_poly.type
_entity_poly.pdbx_seq_one_letter_code
_entity_poly.pdbx_strand_id
1 'polypeptide(L)'
;MSNQPVILAVVDDHQIVIDGLMSLLKGHDRFRFAFSTTDSTSVLQKLRDNPVDILLTDVMMPGLQGNELAKLVRTEFPQIKILALSMNGEGDLVNEMINESDISGYVLKNIGKLEFVQALEKIAGGGSYFSDEVISALKRTSEKKKQSDEAHLTAREIEIIRLIEKELNNKQIAETLFISERTVETHRKNIFRKTGTNSVIGLVKYAYEHKLIQAGQ
;
A
#
# COMPACT_ATOMS: atom_id res chain seq x y z
N MET A 1 -1.27 3.33 33.56
CA MET A 1 -1.09 4.05 32.28
C MET A 1 -0.10 5.18 32.54
N SER A 2 1.00 5.25 31.81
CA SER A 2 2.03 6.27 32.04
C SER A 2 1.45 7.65 31.75
N ASN A 3 1.61 8.55 32.71
CA ASN A 3 1.12 9.93 32.64
C ASN A 3 2.09 10.85 31.86
N GLN A 4 2.97 10.26 31.03
CA GLN A 4 3.92 11.02 30.23
C GLN A 4 3.25 11.50 28.95
N PRO A 5 3.51 12.73 28.52
CA PRO A 5 3.00 13.25 27.29
C PRO A 5 3.58 12.46 26.08
N VAL A 6 2.76 12.25 25.06
CA VAL A 6 3.19 11.70 23.77
C VAL A 6 3.85 12.80 22.96
N ILE A 7 5.07 12.56 22.51
CA ILE A 7 5.88 13.54 21.81
C ILE A 7 5.68 13.41 20.30
N LEU A 8 5.24 14.46 19.66
CA LEU A 8 4.91 14.53 18.25
C LEU A 8 5.97 15.32 17.47
N ALA A 9 6.19 14.93 16.23
CA ALA A 9 6.80 15.79 15.23
C ALA A 9 5.85 15.89 14.02
N VAL A 10 5.91 17.01 13.30
CA VAL A 10 5.12 17.19 12.09
C VAL A 10 5.97 17.74 10.95
N VAL A 11 5.79 17.15 9.77
CA VAL A 11 6.37 17.64 8.52
C VAL A 11 5.29 17.72 7.44
N ASP A 12 5.17 18.91 6.86
CA ASP A 12 4.24 19.21 5.76
C ASP A 12 4.78 20.46 5.04
N ASP A 13 4.89 20.45 3.74
CA ASP A 13 5.41 21.61 2.98
C ASP A 13 4.49 22.84 3.03
N HIS A 14 3.28 22.68 3.56
CA HIS A 14 2.30 23.75 3.78
C HIS A 14 2.24 24.16 5.25
N GLN A 15 2.82 25.33 5.62
CA GLN A 15 2.82 25.84 6.99
C GLN A 15 1.40 25.93 7.58
N ILE A 16 0.39 26.26 6.78
CA ILE A 16 -1.00 26.39 7.26
C ILE A 16 -1.56 25.04 7.77
N VAL A 17 -1.12 23.93 7.20
CA VAL A 17 -1.51 22.58 7.66
C VAL A 17 -0.87 22.29 9.01
N ILE A 18 0.43 22.60 9.16
CA ILE A 18 1.15 22.48 10.44
C ILE A 18 0.42 23.28 11.53
N ASP A 19 0.14 24.55 11.27
CA ASP A 19 -0.54 25.45 12.23
C ASP A 19 -1.94 24.91 12.57
N GLY A 20 -2.66 24.38 11.59
CA GLY A 20 -3.96 23.75 11.77
C GLY A 20 -3.89 22.52 12.69
N LEU A 21 -2.98 21.59 12.43
CA LEU A 21 -2.78 20.38 13.25
C LEU A 21 -2.38 20.74 14.69
N MET A 22 -1.46 21.69 14.86
CA MET A 22 -1.07 22.17 16.18
C MET A 22 -2.24 22.81 16.91
N SER A 23 -3.09 23.58 16.21
CA SER A 23 -4.30 24.18 16.77
C SER A 23 -5.34 23.15 17.21
N LEU A 24 -5.50 22.03 16.45
CA LEU A 24 -6.40 20.94 16.84
C LEU A 24 -6.03 20.33 18.20
N LEU A 25 -4.75 20.27 18.53
CA LEU A 25 -4.25 19.71 19.80
C LEU A 25 -4.10 20.74 20.91
N LYS A 26 -4.40 22.00 20.66
CA LYS A 26 -4.35 23.05 21.71
C LYS A 26 -5.30 22.70 22.85
N GLY A 27 -4.74 22.67 24.09
CA GLY A 27 -5.46 22.28 25.30
C GLY A 27 -5.53 20.77 25.57
N HIS A 28 -4.86 19.95 24.78
CA HIS A 28 -4.66 18.52 25.05
C HIS A 28 -3.27 18.29 25.67
N ASP A 29 -3.17 18.24 27.00
CA ASP A 29 -1.90 18.12 27.74
C ASP A 29 -1.16 16.80 27.44
N ARG A 30 -1.86 15.81 26.88
CA ARG A 30 -1.29 14.51 26.51
C ARG A 30 -0.36 14.56 25.31
N PHE A 31 -0.52 15.54 24.41
CA PHE A 31 0.28 15.65 23.19
C PHE A 31 1.15 16.90 23.19
N ARG A 32 2.43 16.72 22.87
CA ARG A 32 3.39 17.84 22.78
C ARG A 32 4.20 17.71 21.50
N PHE A 33 4.41 18.82 20.81
CA PHE A 33 5.27 18.85 19.64
C PHE A 33 6.73 19.09 20.06
N ALA A 34 7.63 18.20 19.64
CA ALA A 34 9.08 18.40 19.75
C ALA A 34 9.55 19.40 18.70
N PHE A 35 9.07 19.22 17.47
CA PHE A 35 9.36 20.16 16.37
C PHE A 35 8.28 20.09 15.29
N SER A 36 8.30 21.10 14.43
CA SER A 36 7.60 21.13 13.15
C SER A 36 8.54 21.64 12.06
N THR A 37 8.33 21.24 10.82
CA THR A 37 9.16 21.68 9.70
C THR A 37 8.41 21.58 8.38
N THR A 38 8.67 22.51 7.47
CA THR A 38 8.22 22.45 6.08
C THR A 38 9.26 21.83 5.15
N ASP A 39 10.45 21.50 5.66
CA ASP A 39 11.53 20.88 4.92
C ASP A 39 11.67 19.40 5.30
N SER A 40 11.20 18.53 4.40
CA SER A 40 11.24 17.07 4.57
C SER A 40 12.67 16.52 4.67
N THR A 41 13.66 17.18 4.05
CA THR A 41 15.06 16.72 4.05
C THR A 41 15.74 16.90 5.39
N SER A 42 15.26 17.82 6.23
CA SER A 42 15.80 18.09 7.58
C SER A 42 15.28 17.12 8.65
N VAL A 43 14.24 16.33 8.35
CA VAL A 43 13.50 15.54 9.34
C VAL A 43 14.37 14.52 10.06
N LEU A 44 15.18 13.73 9.33
CA LEU A 44 16.01 12.70 9.95
C LEU A 44 17.01 13.29 10.95
N GLN A 45 17.63 14.44 10.61
CA GLN A 45 18.51 15.13 11.55
C GLN A 45 17.76 15.62 12.80
N LYS A 46 16.58 16.20 12.61
CA LYS A 46 15.75 16.66 13.74
C LYS A 46 15.28 15.52 14.65
N LEU A 47 15.01 14.33 14.09
CA LEU A 47 14.67 13.14 14.86
C LEU A 47 15.84 12.59 15.68
N ARG A 48 17.09 12.76 15.22
CA ARG A 48 18.28 12.42 16.01
C ARG A 48 18.44 13.32 17.23
N ASP A 49 18.09 14.61 17.06
CA ASP A 49 18.29 15.63 18.08
C ASP A 49 17.11 15.70 19.08
N ASN A 50 15.96 15.11 18.75
CA ASN A 50 14.74 15.21 19.56
C ASN A 50 14.07 13.86 19.73
N PRO A 51 13.70 13.46 20.95
CA PRO A 51 12.88 12.27 21.17
C PRO A 51 11.47 12.51 20.61
N VAL A 52 10.99 11.56 19.77
CA VAL A 52 9.66 11.61 19.13
C VAL A 52 9.00 10.23 19.24
N ASP A 53 7.73 10.21 19.63
CA ASP A 53 6.92 8.99 19.68
C ASP A 53 6.15 8.79 18.38
N ILE A 54 5.59 9.88 17.81
CA ILE A 54 4.80 9.84 16.59
C ILE A 54 5.25 10.94 15.62
N LEU A 55 5.61 10.54 14.41
CA LEU A 55 5.84 11.44 13.28
C LEU A 55 4.57 11.57 12.46
N LEU A 56 4.07 12.81 12.32
CA LEU A 56 3.04 13.20 11.38
C LEU A 56 3.73 13.63 10.08
N THR A 57 3.45 13.00 8.96
CA THR A 57 4.09 13.34 7.68
C THR A 57 3.07 13.53 6.58
N ASP A 58 3.18 14.63 5.85
CA ASP A 58 2.52 14.71 4.55
C ASP A 58 3.08 13.62 3.62
N VAL A 59 2.24 13.13 2.75
CA VAL A 59 2.60 12.12 1.75
C VAL A 59 3.28 12.74 0.54
N MET A 60 2.78 13.89 0.10
CA MET A 60 3.22 14.57 -1.13
C MET A 60 3.99 15.84 -0.79
N MET A 61 5.31 15.73 -0.69
CA MET A 61 6.20 16.87 -0.40
C MET A 61 7.28 17.01 -1.46
N PRO A 62 7.75 18.23 -1.77
CA PRO A 62 8.92 18.43 -2.60
C PRO A 62 10.19 17.91 -1.90
N GLY A 63 11.17 17.51 -2.69
CA GLY A 63 12.43 16.97 -2.18
C GLY A 63 12.30 15.51 -1.77
N LEU A 64 12.13 15.23 -0.49
CA LEU A 64 11.91 13.88 0.04
C LEU A 64 10.41 13.66 0.25
N GLN A 65 9.82 12.75 -0.53
CA GLN A 65 8.41 12.42 -0.41
C GLN A 65 8.10 11.66 0.89
N GLY A 66 6.85 11.74 1.38
CA GLY A 66 6.46 11.15 2.65
C GLY A 66 6.58 9.63 2.71
N ASN A 67 6.36 8.92 1.60
CA ASN A 67 6.58 7.48 1.52
C ASN A 67 8.07 7.11 1.62
N GLU A 68 8.97 7.87 0.98
CA GLU A 68 10.42 7.69 1.09
C GLU A 68 10.92 8.04 2.48
N LEU A 69 10.45 9.17 3.04
CA LEU A 69 10.74 9.56 4.42
C LEU A 69 10.31 8.49 5.41
N ALA A 70 9.11 7.93 5.26
CA ALA A 70 8.60 6.88 6.13
C ALA A 70 9.49 5.62 6.10
N LYS A 71 9.98 5.20 4.93
CA LYS A 71 10.94 4.08 4.78
C LYS A 71 12.25 4.35 5.53
N LEU A 72 12.79 5.56 5.38
CA LEU A 72 14.02 5.96 6.08
C LEU A 72 13.82 6.02 7.59
N VAL A 73 12.71 6.61 8.06
CA VAL A 73 12.37 6.66 9.48
C VAL A 73 12.17 5.27 10.05
N ARG A 74 11.48 4.36 9.35
CA ARG A 74 11.31 2.99 9.78
C ARG A 74 12.65 2.26 9.93
N THR A 75 13.60 2.53 9.04
CA THR A 75 14.92 1.90 9.06
C THR A 75 15.80 2.43 10.21
N GLU A 76 15.82 3.75 10.41
CA GLU A 76 16.72 4.40 11.37
C GLU A 76 16.10 4.53 12.78
N PHE A 77 14.77 4.68 12.85
CA PHE A 77 14.01 4.89 14.09
C PHE A 77 12.81 3.94 14.20
N PRO A 78 13.00 2.63 14.29
CA PRO A 78 11.91 1.64 14.24
C PRO A 78 10.86 1.80 15.36
N GLN A 79 11.20 2.49 16.46
CA GLN A 79 10.31 2.78 17.58
C GLN A 79 9.32 3.91 17.27
N ILE A 80 9.64 4.82 16.33
CA ILE A 80 8.78 5.96 16.00
C ILE A 80 7.55 5.45 15.21
N LYS A 81 6.36 5.82 15.67
CA LYS A 81 5.12 5.56 14.94
C LYS A 81 4.93 6.61 13.85
N ILE A 82 4.38 6.20 12.72
CA ILE A 82 4.20 7.12 11.58
C ILE A 82 2.71 7.23 11.27
N LEU A 83 2.19 8.46 11.30
CA LEU A 83 0.86 8.81 10.82
C LEU A 83 0.99 9.65 9.55
N ALA A 84 0.60 9.07 8.44
CA ALA A 84 0.59 9.75 7.15
C ALA A 84 -0.65 10.64 7.00
N LEU A 85 -0.47 11.82 6.44
CA LEU A 85 -1.49 12.82 6.14
C LEU A 85 -1.54 13.04 4.64
N SER A 86 -2.72 13.08 4.02
CA SER A 86 -2.86 13.30 2.59
C SER A 86 -4.12 14.11 2.26
N MET A 87 -4.09 14.82 1.15
CA MET A 87 -5.30 15.44 0.60
C MET A 87 -6.25 14.40 -0.02
N ASN A 88 -5.71 13.28 -0.51
CA ASN A 88 -6.46 12.22 -1.19
C ASN A 88 -6.15 10.84 -0.59
N GLY A 89 -7.18 10.00 -0.46
CA GLY A 89 -7.06 8.61 -0.02
C GLY A 89 -6.83 7.66 -1.21
N GLU A 90 -5.77 7.86 -2.01
CA GLU A 90 -5.47 6.96 -3.14
C GLU A 90 -5.01 5.60 -2.64
N GLY A 91 -5.83 4.57 -2.87
CA GLY A 91 -5.64 3.24 -2.30
C GLY A 91 -4.31 2.58 -2.67
N ASP A 92 -3.75 2.86 -3.85
CA ASP A 92 -2.45 2.31 -4.26
C ASP A 92 -1.30 2.89 -3.43
N LEU A 93 -1.29 4.20 -3.22
CA LEU A 93 -0.29 4.90 -2.40
C LEU A 93 -0.40 4.49 -0.91
N VAL A 94 -1.64 4.36 -0.42
CA VAL A 94 -1.88 3.86 0.94
C VAL A 94 -1.36 2.43 1.11
N ASN A 95 -1.61 1.54 0.14
CA ASN A 95 -1.09 0.17 0.14
C ASN A 95 0.44 0.13 0.12
N GLU A 96 1.08 0.96 -0.69
CA GLU A 96 2.53 1.09 -0.71
C GLU A 96 3.07 1.48 0.67
N MET A 97 2.54 2.53 1.27
CA MET A 97 2.99 3.01 2.58
C MET A 97 2.78 1.99 3.71
N ILE A 98 1.67 1.23 3.67
CA ILE A 98 1.42 0.17 4.66
C ILE A 98 2.43 -0.98 4.50
N ASN A 99 2.61 -1.47 3.26
CA ASN A 99 3.41 -2.67 3.01
C ASN A 99 4.91 -2.42 3.04
N GLU A 100 5.38 -1.24 2.62
CA GLU A 100 6.80 -0.95 2.46
C GLU A 100 7.38 -0.10 3.59
N SER A 101 6.54 0.68 4.29
CA SER A 101 6.98 1.60 5.34
C SER A 101 6.40 1.28 6.71
N ASP A 102 5.54 0.26 6.82
CA ASP A 102 4.91 -0.17 8.07
C ASP A 102 4.37 1.02 8.88
N ILE A 103 3.60 1.90 8.22
CA ILE A 103 3.01 3.07 8.87
C ILE A 103 1.96 2.65 9.89
N SER A 104 1.86 3.43 10.98
CA SER A 104 0.88 3.16 12.05
C SER A 104 -0.50 3.75 11.76
N GLY A 105 -0.61 4.64 10.77
CA GLY A 105 -1.89 5.20 10.38
C GLY A 105 -1.84 6.06 9.12
N TYR A 106 -3.02 6.29 8.56
CA TYR A 106 -3.21 7.17 7.41
C TYR A 106 -4.56 7.87 7.53
N VAL A 107 -4.54 9.19 7.44
CA VAL A 107 -5.73 10.04 7.53
C VAL A 107 -5.72 11.12 6.45
N LEU A 108 -6.89 11.64 6.12
CA LEU A 108 -6.99 12.77 5.21
C LEU A 108 -6.79 14.09 5.97
N LYS A 109 -6.23 15.09 5.30
CA LYS A 109 -5.95 16.42 5.88
C LYS A 109 -7.23 17.23 6.24
N ASN A 110 -8.42 16.75 5.82
CA ASN A 110 -9.72 17.30 6.23
C ASN A 110 -10.26 16.70 7.53
N ILE A 111 -9.44 15.91 8.24
CA ILE A 111 -9.80 15.25 9.49
C ILE A 111 -10.27 16.25 10.56
N GLY A 112 -11.37 15.91 11.26
CA GLY A 112 -11.89 16.69 12.38
C GLY A 112 -11.09 16.48 13.66
N LYS A 113 -11.19 17.47 14.60
CA LYS A 113 -10.44 17.44 15.87
C LYS A 113 -10.62 16.14 16.64
N LEU A 114 -11.87 15.68 16.81
CA LEU A 114 -12.16 14.46 17.60
C LEU A 114 -11.51 13.23 16.99
N GLU A 115 -11.65 13.08 15.69
CA GLU A 115 -11.08 11.96 14.95
C GLU A 115 -9.55 11.98 14.98
N PHE A 116 -8.95 13.16 14.82
CA PHE A 116 -7.49 13.32 14.90
C PHE A 116 -6.93 12.93 16.26
N VAL A 117 -7.58 13.35 17.35
CA VAL A 117 -7.20 12.96 18.71
C VAL A 117 -7.35 11.45 18.89
N GLN A 118 -8.47 10.86 18.44
CA GLN A 118 -8.68 9.40 18.51
C GLN A 118 -7.61 8.61 17.73
N ALA A 119 -7.22 9.10 16.56
CA ALA A 119 -6.14 8.48 15.76
C ALA A 119 -4.83 8.47 16.55
N LEU A 120 -4.44 9.61 17.12
CA LEU A 120 -3.22 9.74 17.92
C LEU A 120 -3.25 8.87 19.17
N GLU A 121 -4.38 8.84 19.90
CA GLU A 121 -4.55 8.01 21.10
C GLU A 121 -4.39 6.51 20.76
N LYS A 122 -5.00 6.07 19.68
CA LYS A 122 -4.93 4.67 19.24
C LYS A 122 -3.51 4.30 18.85
N ILE A 123 -2.83 5.16 18.10
CA ILE A 123 -1.43 4.95 17.68
C ILE A 123 -0.49 4.98 18.89
N ALA A 124 -0.66 5.94 19.82
CA ALA A 124 0.11 6.01 21.05
C ALA A 124 -0.05 4.75 21.91
N GLY A 125 -1.25 4.15 21.91
CA GLY A 125 -1.52 2.87 22.57
C GLY A 125 -0.97 1.63 21.86
N GLY A 126 -0.23 1.80 20.75
CA GLY A 126 0.37 0.69 19.98
C GLY A 126 -0.56 0.08 18.92
N GLY A 127 -1.74 0.67 18.70
CA GLY A 127 -2.66 0.29 17.64
C GLY A 127 -2.37 1.02 16.32
N SER A 128 -3.19 0.74 15.29
CA SER A 128 -3.14 1.44 14.00
C SER A 128 -4.45 2.17 13.75
N TYR A 129 -4.40 3.28 13.01
CA TYR A 129 -5.58 4.06 12.66
C TYR A 129 -5.61 4.42 11.16
N PHE A 130 -6.70 4.08 10.51
CA PHE A 130 -6.99 4.46 9.12
C PHE A 130 -8.40 5.03 9.08
N SER A 131 -8.60 6.19 8.47
CA SER A 131 -9.95 6.78 8.34
C SER A 131 -10.85 5.89 7.47
N ASP A 132 -12.16 5.99 7.66
CA ASP A 132 -13.15 5.17 6.92
C ASP A 132 -13.03 5.37 5.40
N GLU A 133 -12.72 6.59 4.96
CA GLU A 133 -12.49 6.91 3.54
C GLU A 133 -11.26 6.16 3.00
N VAL A 134 -10.18 6.11 3.78
CA VAL A 134 -8.95 5.37 3.43
C VAL A 134 -9.21 3.87 3.39
N ILE A 135 -9.94 3.33 4.37
CA ILE A 135 -10.33 1.91 4.38
C ILE A 135 -11.19 1.58 3.16
N SER A 136 -12.12 2.47 2.81
CA SER A 136 -12.98 2.31 1.64
C SER A 136 -12.18 2.34 0.33
N ALA A 137 -11.18 3.23 0.22
CA ALA A 137 -10.28 3.30 -0.92
C ALA A 137 -9.44 2.02 -1.06
N LEU A 138 -8.89 1.51 0.05
CA LEU A 138 -8.16 0.24 0.09
C LEU A 138 -9.01 -0.95 -0.38
N LYS A 139 -10.27 -1.03 0.07
CA LYS A 139 -11.21 -2.07 -0.39
C LYS A 139 -11.46 -1.98 -1.89
N ARG A 140 -11.74 -0.77 -2.42
CA ARG A 140 -11.94 -0.56 -3.86
C ARG A 140 -10.71 -0.94 -4.70
N THR A 141 -9.51 -0.63 -4.20
CA THR A 141 -8.26 -1.01 -4.87
C THR A 141 -8.04 -2.52 -4.82
N SER A 142 -8.34 -3.16 -3.68
CA SER A 142 -8.30 -4.62 -3.55
C SER A 142 -9.30 -5.31 -4.46
N GLU A 143 -10.51 -4.76 -4.59
CA GLU A 143 -11.54 -5.28 -5.50
C GLU A 143 -11.16 -5.06 -6.96
N LYS A 144 -10.61 -3.89 -7.31
CA LYS A 144 -10.05 -3.63 -8.65
C LYS A 144 -8.87 -4.54 -8.95
N LYS A 145 -7.97 -4.78 -8.00
CA LYS A 145 -6.89 -5.76 -8.15
C LYS A 145 -7.45 -7.17 -8.27
N LYS A 146 -8.42 -7.59 -7.49
CA LYS A 146 -9.09 -8.88 -7.67
C LYS A 146 -9.80 -8.99 -9.02
N GLN A 147 -10.39 -7.92 -9.53
CA GLN A 147 -10.98 -7.87 -10.88
C GLN A 147 -9.92 -7.74 -11.99
N SER A 148 -8.73 -7.19 -11.71
CA SER A 148 -7.60 -7.17 -12.65
C SER A 148 -6.70 -8.39 -12.50
N ASP A 149 -6.70 -9.04 -11.33
CA ASP A 149 -6.09 -10.34 -11.03
C ASP A 149 -6.97 -11.53 -11.44
N GLU A 150 -8.22 -11.33 -11.83
CA GLU A 150 -8.81 -12.16 -12.89
C GLU A 150 -7.99 -11.82 -14.13
N ALA A 151 -6.92 -12.59 -14.31
CA ALA A 151 -5.97 -12.41 -15.39
C ALA A 151 -6.78 -12.16 -16.63
N HIS A 152 -6.74 -10.95 -17.23
CA HIS A 152 -7.38 -10.68 -18.51
C HIS A 152 -6.69 -11.52 -19.56
N LEU A 153 -6.94 -12.83 -19.45
CA LEU A 153 -6.49 -13.81 -20.40
C LEU A 153 -7.28 -13.58 -21.70
N THR A 154 -6.56 -13.39 -22.76
CA THR A 154 -7.18 -13.31 -24.09
C THR A 154 -7.84 -14.66 -24.44
N ALA A 155 -8.80 -14.66 -25.35
CA ALA A 155 -9.41 -15.90 -25.84
C ALA A 155 -8.33 -16.91 -26.29
N ARG A 156 -7.25 -16.42 -26.90
CA ARG A 156 -6.11 -17.22 -27.34
C ARG A 156 -5.33 -17.84 -26.19
N GLU A 157 -5.13 -17.11 -25.11
CA GLU A 157 -4.46 -17.61 -23.90
C GLU A 157 -5.32 -18.68 -23.21
N ILE A 158 -6.64 -18.51 -23.18
CA ILE A 158 -7.57 -19.52 -22.64
C ILE A 158 -7.56 -20.81 -23.51
N GLU A 159 -7.52 -20.69 -24.84
CA GLU A 159 -7.36 -21.84 -25.72
C GLU A 159 -6.08 -22.63 -25.42
N ILE A 160 -4.97 -21.90 -25.21
CA ILE A 160 -3.68 -22.53 -24.90
C ILE A 160 -3.74 -23.23 -23.53
N ILE A 161 -4.38 -22.62 -22.52
CA ILE A 161 -4.58 -23.23 -21.19
C ILE A 161 -5.36 -24.55 -21.32
N ARG A 162 -6.41 -24.60 -22.14
CA ARG A 162 -7.20 -25.81 -22.39
C ARG A 162 -6.38 -26.92 -23.04
N LEU A 163 -5.43 -26.56 -23.91
CA LEU A 163 -4.54 -27.54 -24.56
C LEU A 163 -3.43 -28.00 -23.60
N ILE A 164 -2.96 -27.13 -22.72
CA ILE A 164 -2.03 -27.47 -21.63
C ILE A 164 -2.69 -28.44 -20.64
N GLU A 165 -3.94 -28.23 -20.30
CA GLU A 165 -4.72 -29.13 -19.44
C GLU A 165 -4.86 -30.53 -20.05
N LYS A 166 -4.93 -30.65 -21.38
CA LYS A 166 -4.89 -31.92 -22.13
C LYS A 166 -3.49 -32.50 -22.32
N GLU A 167 -2.51 -31.97 -21.55
CA GLU A 167 -1.11 -32.41 -21.56
C GLU A 167 -0.37 -32.26 -22.90
N LEU A 168 -0.87 -31.41 -23.82
CA LEU A 168 -0.20 -31.17 -25.10
C LEU A 168 1.10 -30.37 -24.86
N ASN A 169 2.17 -30.77 -25.56
CA ASN A 169 3.43 -30.01 -25.56
C ASN A 169 3.37 -28.83 -26.55
N ASN A 170 4.40 -27.95 -26.52
CA ASN A 170 4.42 -26.74 -27.33
C ASN A 170 4.26 -26.98 -28.81
N LYS A 171 4.87 -28.07 -29.36
CA LYS A 171 4.78 -28.44 -30.75
C LYS A 171 3.35 -28.83 -31.14
N GLN A 172 2.71 -29.67 -30.34
CA GLN A 172 1.33 -30.10 -30.55
C GLN A 172 0.34 -28.95 -30.45
N ILE A 173 0.56 -28.03 -29.50
CA ILE A 173 -0.24 -26.79 -29.36
C ILE A 173 -0.05 -25.90 -30.60
N ALA A 174 1.17 -25.74 -31.07
CA ALA A 174 1.50 -24.96 -32.25
C ALA A 174 0.79 -25.52 -33.51
N GLU A 175 0.85 -26.83 -33.71
CA GLU A 175 0.16 -27.56 -34.80
C GLU A 175 -1.36 -27.39 -34.70
N THR A 176 -1.94 -27.60 -33.50
CA THR A 176 -3.39 -27.48 -33.26
C THR A 176 -3.90 -26.06 -33.52
N LEU A 177 -3.12 -25.05 -33.18
CA LEU A 177 -3.51 -23.65 -33.26
C LEU A 177 -3.01 -22.92 -34.50
N PHE A 178 -2.31 -23.63 -35.41
CA PHE A 178 -1.72 -23.11 -36.65
C PHE A 178 -0.80 -21.90 -36.42
N ILE A 179 0.07 -21.96 -35.39
CA ILE A 179 1.05 -20.93 -35.03
C ILE A 179 2.44 -21.55 -34.84
N SER A 180 3.48 -20.73 -34.69
CA SER A 180 4.82 -21.23 -34.41
C SER A 180 4.98 -21.67 -32.93
N GLU A 181 5.87 -22.63 -32.66
CA GLU A 181 6.22 -23.01 -31.27
C GLU A 181 6.71 -21.81 -30.46
N ARG A 182 7.49 -20.92 -31.06
CA ARG A 182 7.95 -19.66 -30.43
C ARG A 182 6.78 -18.78 -30.02
N THR A 183 5.71 -18.73 -30.81
CA THR A 183 4.49 -18.01 -30.47
C THR A 183 3.80 -18.63 -29.25
N VAL A 184 3.74 -19.98 -29.20
CA VAL A 184 3.19 -20.71 -28.04
C VAL A 184 4.00 -20.40 -26.78
N GLU A 185 5.33 -20.41 -26.83
CA GLU A 185 6.21 -20.07 -25.73
C GLU A 185 5.96 -18.65 -25.21
N THR A 186 5.78 -17.69 -26.13
CA THR A 186 5.46 -16.30 -25.78
C THR A 186 4.12 -16.22 -25.05
N HIS A 187 3.09 -16.90 -25.56
CA HIS A 187 1.80 -16.95 -24.88
C HIS A 187 1.90 -17.60 -23.50
N ARG A 188 2.60 -18.74 -23.38
CA ARG A 188 2.80 -19.41 -22.08
C ARG A 188 3.49 -18.49 -21.07
N LYS A 189 4.54 -17.78 -21.48
CA LYS A 189 5.21 -16.79 -20.61
C LYS A 189 4.25 -15.70 -20.13
N ASN A 190 3.41 -15.20 -21.03
CA ASN A 190 2.40 -14.18 -20.67
C ASN A 190 1.31 -14.76 -19.75
N ILE A 191 0.85 -15.99 -19.98
CA ILE A 191 -0.13 -16.69 -19.16
C ILE A 191 0.43 -16.85 -17.74
N PHE A 192 1.63 -17.40 -17.56
CA PHE A 192 2.26 -17.57 -16.25
C PHE A 192 2.41 -16.24 -15.51
N ARG A 193 2.84 -15.19 -16.22
CA ARG A 193 2.95 -13.84 -15.66
C ARG A 193 1.60 -13.28 -15.23
N LYS A 194 0.55 -13.43 -16.06
CA LYS A 194 -0.81 -12.94 -15.80
C LYS A 194 -1.50 -13.68 -14.66
N THR A 195 -1.30 -14.99 -14.58
CA THR A 195 -1.91 -15.85 -13.55
C THR A 195 -1.10 -15.92 -12.25
N GLY A 196 0.10 -15.34 -12.21
CA GLY A 196 1.01 -15.43 -11.05
C GLY A 196 1.46 -16.87 -10.75
N THR A 197 1.28 -17.82 -11.68
CA THR A 197 1.67 -19.22 -11.47
C THR A 197 3.04 -19.50 -12.09
N ASN A 198 3.78 -20.46 -11.53
CA ASN A 198 5.14 -20.83 -11.96
C ASN A 198 5.29 -22.31 -12.34
N SER A 199 4.19 -23.04 -12.40
CA SER A 199 4.17 -24.42 -12.83
C SER A 199 2.90 -24.75 -13.60
N VAL A 200 2.96 -25.78 -14.45
CA VAL A 200 1.78 -26.26 -15.22
C VAL A 200 0.67 -26.72 -14.27
N ILE A 201 1.00 -27.42 -13.22
CA ILE A 201 0.03 -27.88 -12.19
C ILE A 201 -0.64 -26.67 -11.52
N GLY A 202 0.15 -25.66 -11.15
CA GLY A 202 -0.38 -24.41 -10.57
C GLY A 202 -1.30 -23.68 -11.54
N LEU A 203 -0.95 -23.64 -12.83
CA LEU A 203 -1.77 -23.03 -13.87
C LEU A 203 -3.11 -23.77 -14.07
N VAL A 204 -3.08 -25.09 -14.12
CA VAL A 204 -4.30 -25.92 -14.28
C VAL A 204 -5.22 -25.75 -13.07
N LYS A 205 -4.65 -25.76 -11.84
CA LYS A 205 -5.41 -25.48 -10.61
C LYS A 205 -6.07 -24.09 -10.65
N TYR A 206 -5.30 -23.06 -11.00
CA TYR A 206 -5.80 -21.70 -11.19
C TYR A 206 -6.96 -21.66 -12.18
N ALA A 207 -6.81 -22.34 -13.32
CA ALA A 207 -7.83 -22.34 -14.37
C ALA A 207 -9.16 -23.00 -13.94
N TYR A 208 -9.12 -24.05 -13.12
CA TYR A 208 -10.32 -24.64 -12.52
C TYR A 208 -10.94 -23.73 -11.45
N GLU A 209 -10.15 -23.16 -10.56
CA GLU A 209 -10.61 -22.26 -9.50
C GLU A 209 -11.31 -21.01 -10.05
N HIS A 210 -10.81 -20.48 -11.17
CA HIS A 210 -11.38 -19.32 -11.85
C HIS A 210 -12.38 -19.68 -12.98
N LYS A 211 -12.80 -20.95 -13.07
CA LYS A 211 -13.79 -21.45 -14.05
C LYS A 211 -13.44 -21.16 -15.52
N LEU A 212 -12.16 -21.03 -15.84
CA LEU A 212 -11.65 -20.81 -17.20
C LEU A 212 -11.75 -22.09 -18.06
N ILE A 213 -11.69 -23.22 -17.38
CA ILE A 213 -11.89 -24.56 -17.94
C ILE A 213 -12.88 -25.31 -17.06
N GLN A 214 -13.61 -26.26 -17.65
CA GLN A 214 -14.53 -27.14 -16.93
C GLN A 214 -13.91 -28.52 -16.86
N ALA A 215 -14.04 -29.22 -15.72
CA ALA A 215 -13.67 -30.62 -15.65
C ALA A 215 -14.49 -31.37 -16.72
N GLY A 216 -13.80 -32.04 -17.63
CA GLY A 216 -14.45 -32.77 -18.71
C GLY A 216 -15.44 -33.80 -18.16
N GLN A 217 -16.64 -33.82 -18.76
CA GLN A 217 -17.57 -34.92 -18.59
C GLN A 217 -16.99 -36.20 -19.22
#